data_4d3937454c51510063a1f4e63516e8a7
#
_entry.id   4d3937454c51510063a1f4e63516e8a7
#
_cell.length_a   1.000
_cell.length_b   1.000
_cell.length_c   1.000
_cell.angle_alpha   90.00
_cell.angle_beta   90.00
_cell.angle_gamma   90.00
#
_symmetry.space_group_name_H-M   'P 1'
#
loop_
_entity.id
_entity.type
_entity.pdbx_description
1 polymer ?
#
loop_
_entity_poly.entity_id
_entity_poly.type
_entity_poly.pdbx_seq_one_letter_code
_entity_poly.pdbx_strand_id
1 'polypeptide(L)'
;MSKYLILFVLYFKLIASAYSNPEVNARTAILIDFHSDEILYEFDPDTQIYPASMTKIMTSIIAFDLLKKNKLSLDDMFVVSEKAWRLSQSGYSSMFIMVNDEVSVEDLLKG
;
A
#
# COMPACT_ATOMS: atom_id res chain seq x y z
N MET A 1 21.50 -47.28 21.97
CA MET A 1 21.12 -45.84 21.93
C MET A 1 20.09 -45.64 23.01
N SER A 2 20.29 -44.69 23.92
CA SER A 2 19.34 -44.43 25.02
C SER A 2 18.01 -43.91 24.46
N LYS A 3 16.89 -44.44 24.95
CA LYS A 3 15.52 -43.99 24.61
C LYS A 3 15.32 -42.47 24.80
N TYR A 4 16.09 -41.85 25.67
CA TYR A 4 16.08 -40.39 25.90
C TYR A 4 16.72 -39.61 24.75
N LEU A 5 17.70 -40.17 24.03
CA LEU A 5 18.30 -39.55 22.85
C LEU A 5 17.29 -39.50 21.69
N ILE A 6 16.49 -40.55 21.52
CA ILE A 6 15.44 -40.61 20.50
C ILE A 6 14.32 -39.60 20.80
N LEU A 7 13.92 -39.48 22.07
CA LEU A 7 12.94 -38.45 22.50
C LEU A 7 13.46 -37.03 22.29
N PHE A 8 14.73 -36.77 22.57
CA PHE A 8 15.34 -35.45 22.36
C PHE A 8 15.40 -35.07 20.86
N VAL A 9 15.76 -36.02 20.00
CA VAL A 9 15.78 -35.83 18.54
C VAL A 9 14.38 -35.60 17.98
N LEU A 10 13.36 -36.33 18.50
CA LEU A 10 11.96 -36.11 18.10
C LEU A 10 11.46 -34.71 18.55
N TYR A 11 11.78 -34.30 19.75
CA TYR A 11 11.40 -32.97 20.27
C TYR A 11 12.03 -31.84 19.43
N PHE A 12 13.31 -32.00 19.05
CA PHE A 12 14.01 -31.00 18.19
C PHE A 12 13.43 -30.94 16.77
N LYS A 13 12.93 -32.05 16.24
CA LYS A 13 12.26 -32.09 14.94
C LYS A 13 10.90 -31.42 14.95
N LEU A 14 10.17 -31.46 16.08
CA LEU A 14 8.88 -30.75 16.22
C LEU A 14 9.04 -29.23 16.23
N ILE A 15 10.14 -28.70 16.77
CA ILE A 15 10.38 -27.24 16.82
C ILE A 15 10.78 -26.70 15.44
N ALA A 16 11.46 -27.49 14.62
CA ALA A 16 11.93 -27.07 13.29
C ALA A 16 10.78 -26.91 12.25
N SER A 17 9.59 -27.41 12.54
CA SER A 17 8.45 -27.37 11.62
C SER A 17 7.53 -26.13 11.79
N ALA A 18 7.85 -25.21 12.70
CA ALA A 18 6.99 -24.09 13.05
C ALA A 18 7.18 -22.83 12.14
N TYR A 19 8.18 -22.80 11.30
CA TYR A 19 8.43 -21.71 10.37
C TYR A 19 7.97 -22.11 8.96
N SER A 20 6.69 -22.04 8.70
CA SER A 20 6.16 -22.08 7.35
C SER A 20 6.06 -20.67 6.84
N ASN A 21 6.85 -20.31 5.83
CA ASN A 21 6.64 -19.07 5.11
C ASN A 21 5.23 -19.09 4.51
N PRO A 22 4.45 -18.00 4.63
CA PRO A 22 3.15 -17.91 4.00
C PRO A 22 3.28 -18.06 2.49
N GLU A 23 2.46 -18.93 1.88
CA GLU A 23 2.37 -19.02 0.43
C GLU A 23 1.50 -17.86 -0.05
N VAL A 24 2.13 -16.84 -0.64
CA VAL A 24 1.46 -15.63 -1.11
C VAL A 24 1.36 -15.67 -2.63
N ASN A 25 0.15 -15.67 -3.16
CA ASN A 25 -0.08 -15.57 -4.61
C ASN A 25 -0.01 -14.10 -5.06
N ALA A 26 1.19 -13.55 -5.06
CA ALA A 26 1.49 -12.19 -5.50
C ALA A 26 2.81 -12.17 -6.27
N ARG A 27 3.02 -11.13 -7.09
CA ARG A 27 4.27 -10.94 -7.81
C ARG A 27 5.40 -10.51 -6.87
N THR A 28 5.07 -9.68 -5.89
CA THR A 28 5.98 -9.21 -4.84
C THR A 28 5.19 -9.10 -3.54
N ALA A 29 5.84 -9.29 -2.41
CA ALA A 29 5.21 -9.09 -1.10
C ALA A 29 6.23 -8.65 -0.06
N ILE A 30 5.79 -7.84 0.89
CA ILE A 30 6.53 -7.49 2.10
C ILE A 30 5.54 -7.41 3.26
N LEU A 31 5.89 -7.99 4.38
CA LEU A 31 5.14 -7.91 5.64
C LEU A 31 6.05 -7.32 6.70
N ILE A 32 5.63 -6.21 7.29
CA ILE A 32 6.40 -5.48 8.30
C ILE A 32 5.55 -5.40 9.57
N ASP A 33 6.18 -5.65 10.72
CA ASP A 33 5.57 -5.37 12.01
C ASP A 33 5.46 -3.86 12.21
N PHE A 34 4.24 -3.38 12.48
CA PHE A 34 3.94 -1.94 12.56
C PHE A 34 4.63 -1.25 13.75
N HIS A 35 4.96 -1.97 14.82
CA HIS A 35 5.51 -1.37 16.04
C HIS A 35 7.03 -1.42 16.08
N SER A 36 7.62 -2.49 15.55
CA SER A 36 9.07 -2.72 15.59
C SER A 36 9.78 -2.38 14.29
N ASP A 37 9.04 -2.13 13.19
CA ASP A 37 9.55 -2.01 11.82
C ASP A 37 10.32 -3.26 11.34
N GLU A 38 10.16 -4.41 12.04
CA GLU A 38 10.80 -5.67 11.67
C GLU A 38 10.13 -6.27 10.43
N ILE A 39 10.94 -6.70 9.46
CA ILE A 39 10.46 -7.41 8.28
C ILE A 39 10.17 -8.85 8.67
N LEU A 40 8.90 -9.24 8.71
CA LEU A 40 8.44 -10.57 9.07
C LEU A 40 8.41 -11.54 7.88
N TYR A 41 8.24 -11.01 6.68
CA TYR A 41 8.23 -11.78 5.44
C TYR A 41 8.54 -10.86 4.25
N GLU A 42 9.27 -11.39 3.28
CA GLU A 42 9.50 -10.72 1.99
C GLU A 42 9.55 -11.73 0.85
N PHE A 43 9.03 -11.32 -0.30
CA PHE A 43 9.08 -12.07 -1.55
C PHE A 43 9.32 -11.07 -2.70
N ASP A 44 10.48 -11.15 -3.33
CA ASP A 44 10.94 -10.26 -4.41
C ASP A 44 10.65 -8.75 -4.13
N PRO A 45 10.98 -8.21 -2.93
CA PRO A 45 10.53 -6.88 -2.49
C PRO A 45 11.06 -5.74 -3.36
N ASP A 46 12.24 -5.91 -4.00
CA ASP A 46 12.89 -4.89 -4.82
C ASP A 46 12.51 -4.95 -6.31
N THR A 47 11.67 -5.91 -6.69
CA THR A 47 11.20 -6.02 -8.07
C THR A 47 10.33 -4.83 -8.43
N GLN A 48 10.67 -4.11 -9.51
CA GLN A 48 9.89 -2.99 -9.99
C GLN A 48 8.50 -3.44 -10.45
N ILE A 49 7.50 -2.76 -9.93
CA ILE A 49 6.08 -2.98 -10.27
C ILE A 49 5.42 -1.68 -10.72
N TYR A 50 4.33 -1.80 -11.47
CA TYR A 50 3.44 -0.69 -11.76
C TYR A 50 2.46 -0.56 -10.60
N PRO A 51 2.51 0.54 -9.80
CA PRO A 51 1.68 0.67 -8.60
C PRO A 51 0.19 0.89 -8.93
N ALA A 52 -0.16 1.20 -10.19
CA ALA A 52 -1.53 1.49 -10.60
C ALA A 52 -2.21 2.50 -9.66
N SER A 53 -3.41 2.22 -9.15
CA SER A 53 -4.12 3.13 -8.25
C SER A 53 -3.43 3.39 -6.90
N MET A 54 -2.45 2.58 -6.50
CA MET A 54 -1.64 2.87 -5.30
C MET A 54 -0.85 4.17 -5.42
N THR A 55 -0.64 4.69 -6.65
CA THR A 55 -0.08 6.03 -6.87
C THR A 55 -0.88 7.11 -6.17
N LYS A 56 -2.20 6.95 -6.00
CA LYS A 56 -3.07 7.89 -5.28
C LYS A 56 -2.67 8.05 -3.81
N ILE A 57 -2.13 7.00 -3.19
CA ILE A 57 -1.62 7.05 -1.80
C ILE A 57 -0.50 8.08 -1.70
N MET A 58 0.45 8.08 -2.64
CA MET A 58 1.54 9.06 -2.66
C MET A 58 1.01 10.49 -2.88
N THR A 59 0.03 10.66 -3.78
CA THR A 59 -0.62 11.96 -3.99
C THR A 59 -1.27 12.46 -2.70
N SER A 60 -1.97 11.60 -1.96
CA SER A 60 -2.59 11.95 -0.68
C SER A 60 -1.55 12.31 0.38
N ILE A 61 -0.44 11.58 0.47
CA ILE A 61 0.67 11.88 1.39
C ILE A 61 1.24 13.29 1.11
N ILE A 62 1.47 13.63 -0.17
CA ILE A 62 1.95 14.95 -0.57
C ILE A 62 0.94 16.03 -0.20
N ALA A 63 -0.36 15.79 -0.45
CA ALA A 63 -1.42 16.73 -0.09
C ALA A 63 -1.45 16.98 1.43
N PHE A 64 -1.39 15.94 2.25
CA PHE A 64 -1.34 16.06 3.70
C PHE A 64 -0.09 16.80 4.20
N ASP A 65 1.07 16.59 3.59
CA ASP A 65 2.28 17.34 3.91
C ASP A 65 2.13 18.84 3.59
N LEU A 66 1.51 19.17 2.46
CA LEU A 66 1.23 20.55 2.08
C LEU A 66 0.20 21.21 3.02
N LEU A 67 -0.86 20.50 3.40
CA LEU A 67 -1.85 20.95 4.38
C LEU A 67 -1.17 21.22 5.74
N LYS A 68 -0.33 20.30 6.22
CA LYS A 68 0.42 20.46 7.47
C LYS A 68 1.36 21.67 7.46
N LYS A 69 1.90 22.02 6.30
CA LYS A 69 2.79 23.16 6.09
C LYS A 69 2.03 24.48 5.79
N ASN A 70 0.71 24.48 5.84
CA ASN A 70 -0.17 25.60 5.45
C ASN A 70 0.13 26.12 4.02
N LYS A 71 0.54 25.25 3.11
CA LYS A 71 0.77 25.56 1.68
C LYS A 71 -0.42 25.16 0.82
N LEU A 72 -1.39 24.49 1.39
CA LEU A 72 -2.66 24.06 0.82
C LEU A 72 -3.72 24.18 1.90
N SER A 73 -4.97 24.49 1.53
CA SER A 73 -6.15 24.45 2.39
C SER A 73 -7.13 23.40 1.88
N LEU A 74 -7.93 22.83 2.78
CA LEU A 74 -9.03 21.94 2.39
C LEU A 74 -10.08 22.64 1.54
N ASP A 75 -10.25 23.97 1.75
CA ASP A 75 -11.19 24.82 1.03
C ASP A 75 -10.64 25.33 -0.32
N ASP A 76 -9.36 25.08 -0.63
CA ASP A 76 -8.81 25.47 -1.93
C ASP A 76 -9.54 24.76 -3.06
N MET A 77 -9.92 25.51 -4.10
CA MET A 77 -10.68 24.99 -5.23
C MET A 77 -9.77 24.73 -6.44
N PHE A 78 -9.96 23.59 -7.08
CA PHE A 78 -9.29 23.22 -8.32
C PHE A 78 -10.30 23.10 -9.45
N VAL A 79 -9.98 23.73 -10.59
CA VAL A 79 -10.77 23.59 -11.81
C VAL A 79 -10.36 22.31 -12.53
N VAL A 80 -11.34 21.47 -12.86
CA VAL A 80 -11.12 20.22 -13.59
C VAL A 80 -10.72 20.52 -15.04
N SER A 81 -9.47 20.22 -15.38
CA SER A 81 -8.97 20.39 -16.73
C SER A 81 -9.57 19.35 -17.70
N GLU A 82 -9.66 19.70 -18.99
CA GLU A 82 -10.08 18.77 -20.03
C GLU A 82 -9.19 17.50 -20.05
N LYS A 83 -7.89 17.62 -19.79
CA LYS A 83 -6.95 16.49 -19.71
C LYS A 83 -7.33 15.54 -18.56
N ALA A 84 -7.62 16.06 -17.38
CA ALA A 84 -8.02 15.25 -16.23
C ALA A 84 -9.36 14.55 -16.50
N TRP A 85 -10.34 15.28 -17.04
CA TRP A 85 -11.63 14.71 -17.40
C TRP A 85 -11.54 13.61 -18.47
N ARG A 86 -10.74 13.79 -19.52
CA ARG A 86 -10.52 12.76 -20.56
C ARG A 86 -9.92 11.48 -19.95
N LEU A 87 -9.00 11.60 -19.00
CA LEU A 87 -8.43 10.42 -18.30
C LEU A 87 -9.50 9.67 -17.52
N SER A 88 -10.46 10.37 -16.89
CA SER A 88 -11.54 9.72 -16.14
C SER A 88 -12.44 8.87 -17.00
N GLN A 89 -12.57 9.17 -18.30
CA GLN A 89 -13.38 8.42 -19.26
C GLN A 89 -12.71 7.12 -19.74
N SER A 90 -11.42 6.92 -19.44
CA SER A 90 -10.61 5.80 -19.95
C SER A 90 -10.73 4.53 -19.08
N GLY A 91 -11.77 4.41 -18.24
CA GLY A 91 -12.02 3.23 -17.40
C GLY A 91 -11.24 3.22 -16.09
N TYR A 92 -10.63 4.34 -15.70
CA TYR A 92 -10.01 4.50 -14.38
C TYR A 92 -11.08 4.80 -13.32
N SER A 93 -10.80 4.42 -12.07
CA SER A 93 -11.60 4.87 -10.92
C SER A 93 -11.56 6.38 -10.80
N SER A 94 -12.71 7.05 -10.83
CA SER A 94 -12.81 8.51 -10.83
C SER A 94 -14.03 8.99 -10.06
N MET A 95 -14.03 10.28 -9.69
CA MET A 95 -15.14 10.96 -9.01
C MET A 95 -16.29 11.36 -9.93
N PHE A 96 -16.20 11.07 -11.25
CA PHE A 96 -17.21 11.47 -12.26
C PHE A 96 -17.52 12.98 -12.33
N ILE A 97 -16.53 13.84 -12.03
CA ILE A 97 -16.62 15.29 -12.16
C ILE A 97 -16.45 15.71 -13.61
N MET A 98 -17.11 16.80 -13.99
CA MET A 98 -17.14 17.29 -15.37
C MET A 98 -15.98 18.27 -15.64
N VAL A 99 -15.67 18.46 -16.91
CA VAL A 99 -14.71 19.49 -17.32
C VAL A 99 -15.20 20.88 -16.89
N ASN A 100 -14.29 21.70 -16.35
CA ASN A 100 -14.53 23.03 -15.78
C ASN A 100 -15.32 23.04 -14.45
N ASP A 101 -15.67 21.91 -13.87
CA ASP A 101 -16.16 21.89 -12.50
C ASP A 101 -15.07 22.37 -11.53
N GLU A 102 -15.48 23.04 -10.46
CA GLU A 102 -14.62 23.42 -9.34
C GLU A 102 -14.81 22.40 -8.21
N VAL A 103 -13.70 21.85 -7.72
CA VAL A 103 -13.70 20.82 -6.69
C VAL A 103 -12.75 21.20 -5.57
N SER A 104 -13.19 21.10 -4.33
CA SER A 104 -12.35 21.39 -3.17
C SER A 104 -11.25 20.32 -2.97
N VAL A 105 -10.17 20.71 -2.32
CA VAL A 105 -9.13 19.77 -1.88
C VAL A 105 -9.73 18.69 -0.97
N GLU A 106 -10.68 19.07 -0.10
CA GLU A 106 -11.38 18.14 0.77
C GLU A 106 -12.09 17.04 -0.01
N ASP A 107 -12.86 17.42 -1.05
CA ASP A 107 -13.58 16.45 -1.87
C ASP A 107 -12.64 15.59 -2.71
N LEU A 108 -11.55 16.17 -3.26
CA LEU A 108 -10.53 15.42 -3.99
C LEU A 108 -9.82 14.37 -3.13
N LEU A 109 -9.70 14.59 -1.82
CA LEU A 109 -9.11 13.62 -0.88
C LEU A 109 -10.09 12.53 -0.46
N LYS A 110 -11.40 12.78 -0.55
CA LYS A 110 -12.47 11.82 -0.22
C LYS A 110 -12.86 10.93 -1.40
N GLY A 111 -12.70 11.40 -2.64
CA GLY A 111 -13.06 10.70 -3.88
C GLY A 111 -11.93 9.93 -4.47
#